data_2d6ae08741e4a22dc6604ecb10c9dfc2
#
_entry.id   2d6ae08741e4a22dc6604ecb10c9dfc2
#
_cell.length_a   1.000
_cell.length_b   1.000
_cell.length_c   1.000
_cell.angle_alpha   90.00
_cell.angle_beta   90.00
_cell.angle_gamma   90.00
#
_symmetry.space_group_name_H-M   'P 1'
#
loop_
_entity.id
_entity.type
_entity.pdbx_description
1 polymer ?
#
loop_
_entity_poly.entity_id
_entity_poly.type
_entity_poly.pdbx_seq_one_letter_code
_entity_poly.pdbx_strand_id
1 'polypeptide(L)'
;CKEDSKEVRIQRAKMLMAAVLLAQGIPFIHSGQEFARSKHGLPNTYEESDEINKLDYMRRNQYQEIVNITKDLIRIRKEHAVLRYCMKEDVEQHVSFADIAQKVLMYKIRDEHDDMVIIFNPTGEHFSYEFEEAYPLIYYNGASEDILIKKVNIEPYSTIIFSRNDFLKPEGTVF
;
A
#
# COMPACT_ATOMS: atom_id res chain seq x y z
N CYS A 1 3.95 12.65 15.37
CA CYS A 1 4.84 12.66 14.16
C CYS A 1 6.13 13.50 14.33
N LYS A 2 6.17 14.52 15.21
CA LYS A 2 7.44 15.27 15.46
C LYS A 2 8.43 14.47 16.31
N GLU A 3 7.95 13.54 17.11
CA GLU A 3 8.72 12.70 18.03
C GLU A 3 9.17 11.37 17.40
N ASP A 4 8.64 11.03 16.21
CA ASP A 4 9.01 9.80 15.51
C ASP A 4 10.44 9.85 14.97
N SER A 5 11.14 8.71 15.04
CA SER A 5 12.42 8.55 14.35
C SER A 5 12.26 8.70 12.83
N LYS A 6 13.38 8.88 12.12
CA LYS A 6 13.37 8.97 10.66
C LYS A 6 12.81 7.68 10.06
N GLU A 7 13.18 6.53 10.59
CA GLU A 7 12.77 5.19 10.17
C GLU A 7 11.25 5.02 10.29
N VAL A 8 10.69 5.36 11.46
CA VAL A 8 9.24 5.31 11.70
C VAL A 8 8.48 6.21 10.71
N ARG A 9 8.99 7.43 10.45
CA ARG A 9 8.37 8.34 9.48
C ARG A 9 8.38 7.77 8.07
N ILE A 10 9.45 7.07 7.68
CA ILE A 10 9.55 6.40 6.38
C ILE A 10 8.54 5.25 6.30
N GLN A 11 8.44 4.39 7.31
CA GLN A 11 7.48 3.29 7.31
C GLN A 11 6.04 3.80 7.23
N ARG A 12 5.71 4.83 8.00
CA ARG A 12 4.39 5.48 7.91
C ARG A 12 4.12 6.06 6.52
N ALA A 13 5.11 6.71 5.90
CA ALA A 13 4.97 7.25 4.55
C ALA A 13 4.69 6.15 3.52
N LYS A 14 5.37 5.00 3.61
CA LYS A 14 5.14 3.82 2.77
C LYS A 14 3.73 3.27 2.95
N MET A 15 3.30 3.07 4.19
CA MET A 15 1.96 2.56 4.51
C MET A 15 0.86 3.51 4.01
N LEU A 16 1.03 4.83 4.21
CA LEU A 16 0.06 5.83 3.72
C LEU A 16 0.03 5.89 2.19
N MET A 17 1.17 5.72 1.51
CA MET A 17 1.21 5.59 0.05
C MET A 17 0.43 4.37 -0.41
N ALA A 18 0.55 3.23 0.28
CA ALA A 18 -0.23 2.04 0.01
C ALA A 18 -1.73 2.30 0.22
N ALA A 19 -2.13 2.98 1.29
CA ALA A 19 -3.52 3.32 1.53
C ALA A 19 -4.12 4.17 0.40
N VAL A 20 -3.37 5.14 -0.14
CA VAL A 20 -3.82 5.98 -1.26
C VAL A 20 -3.91 5.17 -2.57
N LEU A 21 -2.89 4.38 -2.89
CA LEU A 21 -2.80 3.68 -4.18
C LEU A 21 -3.68 2.42 -4.26
N LEU A 22 -3.99 1.80 -3.13
CA LEU A 22 -4.80 0.57 -3.09
C LEU A 22 -6.28 0.84 -2.79
N ALA A 23 -6.66 2.06 -2.42
CA ALA A 23 -8.05 2.44 -2.25
C ALA A 23 -8.81 2.44 -3.58
N GLN A 24 -10.13 2.25 -3.53
CA GLN A 24 -11.01 2.48 -4.67
C GLN A 24 -11.03 3.95 -5.10
N GLY A 25 -11.50 4.23 -6.31
CA GLY A 25 -11.56 5.56 -6.87
C GLY A 25 -10.26 6.02 -7.50
N ILE A 26 -10.11 7.32 -7.70
CA ILE A 26 -8.95 7.94 -8.37
C ILE A 26 -7.89 8.28 -7.32
N PRO A 27 -6.72 7.64 -7.34
CA PRO A 27 -5.66 7.97 -6.38
C PRO A 27 -5.08 9.36 -6.67
N PHE A 28 -4.95 10.17 -5.64
CA PHE A 28 -4.31 11.47 -5.74
C PHE A 28 -3.01 11.50 -4.93
N ILE A 29 -1.89 11.72 -5.60
CA ILE A 29 -0.56 11.84 -4.98
C ILE A 29 -0.08 13.28 -5.12
N HIS A 30 0.23 13.92 -4.02
CA HIS A 30 0.84 15.25 -4.02
C HIS A 30 2.27 15.17 -4.58
N SER A 31 2.63 16.08 -5.50
CA SER A 31 3.96 16.11 -6.14
C SER A 31 5.09 16.08 -5.12
N GLY A 32 5.95 15.08 -5.22
CA GLY A 32 7.08 14.84 -4.32
C GLY A 32 6.76 13.98 -3.10
N GLN A 33 5.53 13.54 -2.90
CA GLN A 33 5.19 12.61 -1.82
C GLN A 33 5.95 11.30 -1.95
N GLU A 34 6.15 10.81 -3.18
CA GLU A 34 6.89 9.58 -3.51
C GLU A 34 8.39 9.63 -3.17
N PHE A 35 8.92 10.80 -2.88
CA PHE A 35 10.31 10.99 -2.39
C PHE A 35 10.38 11.83 -1.11
N ALA A 36 9.33 11.76 -0.29
CA ALA A 36 9.24 12.40 1.02
C ALA A 36 9.51 13.91 0.97
N ARG A 37 8.88 14.64 0.03
CA ARG A 37 8.96 16.12 -0.04
C ARG A 37 8.69 16.72 1.34
N SER A 38 9.49 17.71 1.72
CA SER A 38 9.35 18.41 2.97
C SER A 38 8.97 19.87 2.75
N LYS A 39 8.12 20.38 3.58
CA LYS A 39 7.81 21.81 3.74
C LYS A 39 8.34 22.35 5.07
N HIS A 40 9.34 21.70 5.63
CA HIS A 40 9.99 22.04 6.90
C HIS A 40 9.04 22.17 8.10
N GLY A 41 7.87 21.49 8.04
CA GLY A 41 6.86 21.52 9.08
C GLY A 41 5.92 22.72 9.05
N LEU A 42 5.97 23.54 8.02
CA LEU A 42 5.04 24.66 7.84
C LEU A 42 3.67 24.13 7.43
N PRO A 43 2.58 24.54 8.11
CA PRO A 43 1.25 24.00 7.88
C PRO A 43 0.60 24.55 6.60
N ASN A 44 0.90 25.78 6.23
CA ASN A 44 0.43 26.42 5.01
C ASN A 44 1.62 27.12 4.34
N THR A 45 1.89 26.79 3.09
CA THR A 45 3.03 27.30 2.35
C THR A 45 2.63 28.03 1.07
N TYR A 46 1.37 28.44 0.96
CA TYR A 46 0.84 29.07 -0.25
C TYR A 46 1.60 30.35 -0.62
N GLU A 47 1.93 31.18 0.38
CA GLU A 47 2.64 32.47 0.21
C GLU A 47 4.14 32.37 0.51
N GLU A 48 4.66 31.14 0.77
CA GLU A 48 6.07 30.93 1.10
C GLU A 48 6.96 31.00 -0.15
N SER A 49 8.24 31.24 0.09
CA SER A 49 9.26 31.37 -0.96
C SER A 49 9.42 30.09 -1.79
N ASP A 50 10.06 30.21 -2.96
CA ASP A 50 10.43 29.10 -3.82
C ASP A 50 11.33 28.09 -3.10
N GLU A 51 12.15 28.53 -2.15
CA GLU A 51 12.98 27.62 -1.34
C GLU A 51 12.15 26.61 -0.56
N ILE A 52 10.96 27.00 -0.08
CA ILE A 52 10.01 26.11 0.61
C ILE A 52 9.17 25.31 -0.39
N ASN A 53 8.82 25.95 -1.52
CA ASN A 53 7.84 25.39 -2.45
C ASN A 53 8.43 24.55 -3.57
N LYS A 54 9.73 24.67 -3.86
CA LYS A 54 10.41 23.88 -4.90
C LYS A 54 10.32 22.37 -4.66
N LEU A 55 10.47 21.62 -5.74
CA LEU A 55 10.65 20.16 -5.70
C LEU A 55 12.15 19.85 -5.70
N ASP A 56 12.66 19.38 -4.58
CA ASP A 56 14.04 18.89 -4.48
C ASP A 56 14.13 17.43 -4.95
N TYR A 57 14.43 17.23 -6.23
CA TYR A 57 14.54 15.89 -6.83
C TYR A 57 15.73 15.07 -6.32
N MET A 58 16.74 15.71 -5.68
CA MET A 58 17.85 14.96 -5.07
C MET A 58 17.37 14.08 -3.91
N ARG A 59 16.24 14.39 -3.30
CA ARG A 59 15.61 13.58 -2.27
C ARG A 59 15.21 12.18 -2.77
N ARG A 60 15.00 11.99 -4.07
CA ARG A 60 14.76 10.66 -4.66
C ARG A 60 15.86 9.66 -4.31
N ASN A 61 17.13 10.12 -4.33
CA ASN A 61 18.26 9.27 -3.99
C ASN A 61 18.28 8.90 -2.51
N GLN A 62 17.84 9.83 -1.64
CA GLN A 62 17.79 9.63 -0.19
C GLN A 62 16.61 8.75 0.26
N TYR A 63 15.52 8.75 -0.51
CA TYR A 63 14.26 8.05 -0.20
C TYR A 63 13.87 7.09 -1.32
N GLN A 64 14.86 6.46 -1.95
CA GLN A 64 14.67 5.54 -3.07
C GLN A 64 13.71 4.40 -2.74
N GLU A 65 13.68 3.97 -1.48
CA GLU A 65 12.77 2.94 -1.01
C GLU A 65 11.28 3.37 -1.12
N ILE A 66 10.93 4.64 -0.85
CA ILE A 66 9.56 5.13 -1.03
C ILE A 66 9.22 5.20 -2.52
N VAL A 67 10.18 5.63 -3.35
CA VAL A 67 10.01 5.64 -4.83
C VAL A 67 9.74 4.24 -5.36
N ASN A 68 10.51 3.25 -4.91
CA ASN A 68 10.37 1.87 -5.36
C ASN A 68 9.00 1.29 -4.95
N ILE A 69 8.63 1.44 -3.68
CA ILE A 69 7.30 1.03 -3.20
C ILE A 69 6.18 1.70 -3.99
N THR A 70 6.29 3.00 -4.26
CA THR A 70 5.29 3.71 -5.08
C THR A 70 5.14 3.08 -6.46
N LYS A 71 6.24 2.71 -7.11
CA LYS A 71 6.22 2.02 -8.41
C LYS A 71 5.54 0.66 -8.32
N ASP A 72 5.88 -0.13 -7.29
CA ASP A 72 5.31 -1.46 -7.09
C ASP A 72 3.81 -1.40 -6.85
N LEU A 73 3.36 -0.47 -6.00
CA LEU A 73 1.94 -0.27 -5.72
C LEU A 73 1.16 0.20 -6.97
N ILE A 74 1.76 1.05 -7.81
CA ILE A 74 1.17 1.43 -9.11
C ILE A 74 1.08 0.22 -10.03
N ARG A 75 2.10 -0.64 -10.07
CA ARG A 75 2.10 -1.89 -10.84
C ARG A 75 0.98 -2.81 -10.35
N ILE A 76 0.91 -3.10 -9.06
CA ILE A 76 -0.14 -3.92 -8.44
C ILE A 76 -1.53 -3.36 -8.79
N ARG A 77 -1.75 -2.05 -8.62
CA ARG A 77 -3.01 -1.42 -8.99
C ARG A 77 -3.39 -1.60 -10.46
N LYS A 78 -2.41 -1.63 -11.38
CA LYS A 78 -2.65 -1.86 -12.81
C LYS A 78 -2.95 -3.31 -13.12
N GLU A 79 -2.27 -4.23 -12.45
CA GLU A 79 -2.42 -5.68 -12.64
C GLU A 79 -3.74 -6.21 -12.08
N HIS A 80 -4.24 -5.63 -10.98
CA HIS A 80 -5.46 -6.05 -10.28
C HIS A 80 -6.63 -5.10 -10.58
N ALA A 81 -7.54 -5.52 -11.48
CA ALA A 81 -8.69 -4.72 -11.88
C ALA A 81 -9.64 -4.40 -10.72
N VAL A 82 -9.75 -5.30 -9.75
CA VAL A 82 -10.58 -5.17 -8.53
C VAL A 82 -10.25 -3.92 -7.69
N LEU A 83 -9.06 -3.34 -7.84
CA LEU A 83 -8.68 -2.07 -7.19
C LEU A 83 -9.23 -0.83 -7.90
N ARG A 84 -9.95 -0.98 -9.02
CA ARG A 84 -10.32 0.13 -9.91
C ARG A 84 -11.77 0.05 -10.36
N TYR A 85 -12.69 -0.30 -9.47
CA TYR A 85 -14.10 -0.25 -9.79
C TYR A 85 -14.54 1.17 -10.13
N CYS A 86 -15.37 1.30 -11.16
CA CYS A 86 -15.87 2.58 -11.65
C CYS A 86 -17.28 2.90 -11.13
N MET A 87 -18.02 1.87 -10.75
CA MET A 87 -19.40 2.01 -10.29
C MET A 87 -19.47 1.84 -8.77
N LYS A 88 -20.35 2.62 -8.14
CA LYS A 88 -20.56 2.55 -6.70
C LYS A 88 -21.08 1.18 -6.26
N GLU A 89 -21.96 0.61 -7.08
CA GLU A 89 -22.58 -0.69 -6.86
C GLU A 89 -21.54 -1.81 -6.77
N ASP A 90 -20.51 -1.79 -7.64
CA ASP A 90 -19.43 -2.77 -7.60
C ASP A 90 -18.61 -2.65 -6.30
N VAL A 91 -18.36 -1.41 -5.86
CA VAL A 91 -17.65 -1.17 -4.59
C VAL A 91 -18.47 -1.69 -3.41
N GLU A 92 -19.79 -1.39 -3.37
CA GLU A 92 -20.66 -1.85 -2.29
C GLU A 92 -20.82 -3.37 -2.25
N GLN A 93 -20.79 -4.02 -3.40
CA GLN A 93 -20.91 -5.47 -3.52
C GLN A 93 -19.63 -6.23 -3.19
N HIS A 94 -18.48 -5.73 -3.63
CA HIS A 94 -17.22 -6.49 -3.65
C HIS A 94 -16.21 -6.06 -2.60
N VAL A 95 -16.40 -4.90 -1.97
CA VAL A 95 -15.45 -4.35 -1.00
C VAL A 95 -15.99 -4.50 0.43
N SER A 96 -15.14 -4.98 1.32
CA SER A 96 -15.45 -5.07 2.74
C SER A 96 -14.24 -4.73 3.60
N PHE A 97 -14.51 -4.35 4.85
CA PHE A 97 -13.49 -4.05 5.85
C PHE A 97 -13.72 -4.87 7.10
N ALA A 98 -12.65 -5.24 7.77
CA ALA A 98 -12.70 -5.89 9.08
C ALA A 98 -11.62 -5.33 10.00
N ASP A 99 -12.02 -4.95 11.21
CA ASP A 99 -11.11 -4.69 12.29
C ASP A 99 -10.69 -6.03 12.89
N ILE A 100 -9.51 -6.52 12.51
CA ILE A 100 -9.01 -7.83 12.95
C ILE A 100 -8.27 -7.79 14.29
N ALA A 101 -7.89 -6.58 14.72
CA ALA A 101 -7.40 -6.27 16.05
C ALA A 101 -7.55 -4.77 16.31
N GLN A 102 -7.28 -4.31 17.53
CA GLN A 102 -7.33 -2.89 17.85
C GLN A 102 -6.46 -2.08 16.89
N LYS A 103 -7.09 -1.28 16.02
CA LYS A 103 -6.44 -0.42 15.01
C LYS A 103 -5.80 -1.13 13.81
N VAL A 104 -5.87 -2.45 13.68
CA VAL A 104 -5.38 -3.17 12.51
C VAL A 104 -6.53 -3.41 11.55
N LEU A 105 -6.43 -2.86 10.37
CA LEU A 105 -7.47 -2.90 9.35
C LEU A 105 -7.19 -3.98 8.31
N MET A 106 -8.16 -4.84 8.06
CA MET A 106 -8.18 -5.72 6.89
C MET A 106 -9.15 -5.16 5.86
N TYR A 107 -8.65 -4.94 4.65
CA TYR A 107 -9.39 -4.50 3.49
C TYR A 107 -9.49 -5.67 2.52
N LYS A 108 -10.69 -6.10 2.21
CA LYS A 108 -10.97 -7.24 1.33
C LYS A 108 -11.70 -6.77 0.09
N ILE A 109 -11.27 -7.28 -1.05
CA ILE A 109 -11.94 -7.05 -2.34
C ILE A 109 -12.08 -8.41 -3.00
N ARG A 110 -13.31 -8.81 -3.32
CA ARG A 110 -13.57 -10.12 -3.90
C ARG A 110 -14.60 -10.04 -5.01
N ASP A 111 -14.23 -10.52 -6.18
CA ASP A 111 -15.15 -10.79 -7.28
C ASP A 111 -14.88 -12.18 -7.90
N GLU A 112 -15.39 -12.45 -9.10
CA GLU A 112 -15.18 -13.71 -9.80
C GLU A 112 -13.75 -13.94 -10.31
N HIS A 113 -12.94 -12.87 -10.38
CA HIS A 113 -11.60 -12.86 -10.98
C HIS A 113 -10.48 -12.77 -9.95
N ASP A 114 -10.72 -12.15 -8.82
CA ASP A 114 -9.70 -11.91 -7.79
C ASP A 114 -10.29 -11.97 -6.38
N ASP A 115 -9.50 -12.47 -5.45
CA ASP A 115 -9.78 -12.43 -4.02
C ASP A 115 -8.57 -11.80 -3.33
N MET A 116 -8.61 -10.48 -3.18
CA MET A 116 -7.51 -9.70 -2.64
C MET A 116 -7.75 -9.36 -1.17
N VAL A 117 -6.72 -9.54 -0.36
CA VAL A 117 -6.69 -9.14 1.06
C VAL A 117 -5.51 -8.23 1.30
N ILE A 118 -5.79 -7.05 1.83
CA ILE A 118 -4.78 -6.06 2.19
C ILE A 118 -4.90 -5.79 3.68
N ILE A 119 -3.79 -5.94 4.43
CA ILE A 119 -3.79 -5.66 5.86
C ILE A 119 -2.87 -4.49 6.14
N PHE A 120 -3.39 -3.49 6.84
CA PHE A 120 -2.67 -2.32 7.32
C PHE A 120 -2.46 -2.42 8.83
N ASN A 121 -1.21 -2.40 9.25
CA ASN A 121 -0.85 -2.29 10.66
C ASN A 121 -0.29 -0.89 10.97
N PRO A 122 -1.14 0.07 11.38
CA PRO A 122 -0.70 1.43 11.72
C PRO A 122 -0.12 1.56 13.12
N THR A 123 -0.02 0.47 13.86
CA THR A 123 0.48 0.46 15.25
C THR A 123 2.01 0.39 15.30
N GLY A 124 2.58 0.69 16.45
CA GLY A 124 4.01 0.50 16.72
C GLY A 124 4.40 -0.91 17.16
N GLU A 125 3.48 -1.89 17.02
CA GLU A 125 3.66 -3.25 17.50
C GLU A 125 3.50 -4.26 16.36
N HIS A 126 4.14 -5.42 16.50
CA HIS A 126 3.91 -6.54 15.61
C HIS A 126 2.51 -7.11 15.78
N PHE A 127 1.90 -7.52 14.69
CA PHE A 127 0.59 -8.16 14.69
C PHE A 127 0.66 -9.49 13.93
N SER A 128 0.15 -10.56 14.55
CA SER A 128 0.08 -11.88 13.90
C SER A 128 -1.34 -12.18 13.47
N TYR A 129 -1.49 -12.65 12.23
CA TYR A 129 -2.77 -13.08 11.69
C TYR A 129 -2.65 -14.48 11.09
N GLU A 130 -3.69 -15.31 11.28
CA GLU A 130 -3.79 -16.64 10.72
C GLU A 130 -5.07 -16.76 9.90
N PHE A 131 -4.90 -17.09 8.62
CA PHE A 131 -6.00 -17.35 7.70
C PHE A 131 -6.58 -18.76 7.95
N GLU A 132 -7.84 -18.98 7.62
CA GLU A 132 -8.44 -20.32 7.60
C GLU A 132 -7.72 -21.23 6.59
N GLU A 133 -7.43 -20.67 5.40
CA GLU A 133 -6.67 -21.31 4.32
C GLU A 133 -5.45 -20.46 3.95
N ALA A 134 -4.43 -21.09 3.34
CA ALA A 134 -3.26 -20.36 2.89
C ALA A 134 -3.61 -19.42 1.71
N TYR A 135 -3.05 -18.20 1.76
CA TYR A 135 -3.19 -17.18 0.73
C TYR A 135 -1.86 -16.93 0.01
N PRO A 136 -1.89 -16.68 -1.30
CA PRO A 136 -0.72 -16.20 -2.02
C PRO A 136 -0.35 -14.80 -1.55
N LEU A 137 0.85 -14.65 -1.01
CA LEU A 137 1.45 -13.35 -0.71
C LEU A 137 2.01 -12.76 -1.99
N ILE A 138 1.52 -11.59 -2.40
CA ILE A 138 2.01 -10.93 -3.61
C ILE A 138 2.92 -9.75 -3.30
N TYR A 139 2.84 -9.18 -2.10
CA TYR A 139 3.68 -8.03 -1.74
C TYR A 139 3.79 -7.84 -0.23
N TYR A 140 5.03 -7.67 0.26
CA TYR A 140 5.33 -7.27 1.62
C TYR A 140 6.65 -6.50 1.71
N ASN A 141 6.65 -5.32 2.36
CA ASN A 141 7.84 -4.50 2.65
C ASN A 141 8.80 -4.24 1.45
N GLY A 142 8.26 -4.12 0.23
CA GLY A 142 9.07 -3.86 -0.97
C GLY A 142 9.54 -5.13 -1.68
N ALA A 143 9.11 -6.31 -1.24
CA ALA A 143 9.33 -7.58 -1.92
C ALA A 143 8.01 -8.11 -2.52
N SER A 144 8.07 -8.59 -3.75
CA SER A 144 7.01 -9.39 -4.36
C SER A 144 7.37 -10.86 -4.19
N GLU A 145 6.49 -11.64 -3.58
CA GLU A 145 6.71 -13.05 -3.30
C GLU A 145 5.47 -13.84 -3.69
N ASP A 146 5.62 -14.87 -4.52
CA ASP A 146 4.55 -15.81 -4.86
C ASP A 146 4.63 -17.05 -3.95
N ILE A 147 4.41 -16.84 -2.66
CA ILE A 147 4.41 -17.91 -1.66
C ILE A 147 3.04 -18.02 -0.99
N LEU A 148 2.65 -19.27 -0.68
CA LEU A 148 1.42 -19.54 0.08
C LEU A 148 1.69 -19.38 1.57
N ILE A 149 0.97 -18.47 2.21
CA ILE A 149 1.10 -18.18 3.64
C ILE A 149 -0.24 -18.38 4.34
N LYS A 150 -0.25 -19.21 5.38
CA LYS A 150 -1.39 -19.38 6.27
C LYS A 150 -1.29 -18.48 7.50
N LYS A 151 -0.08 -18.31 8.04
CA LYS A 151 0.16 -17.46 9.21
C LYS A 151 1.22 -16.43 8.88
N VAL A 152 0.93 -15.16 9.18
CA VAL A 152 1.80 -14.02 8.90
C VAL A 152 2.04 -13.21 10.17
N ASN A 153 3.26 -12.70 10.31
CA ASN A 153 3.62 -11.68 11.30
C ASN A 153 3.84 -10.36 10.57
N ILE A 154 3.03 -9.36 10.91
CA ILE A 154 2.99 -8.07 10.22
C ILE A 154 3.72 -7.04 11.09
N GLU A 155 4.74 -6.43 10.53
CA GLU A 155 5.57 -5.44 11.22
C GLU A 155 4.82 -4.15 11.53
N PRO A 156 5.33 -3.34 12.49
CA PRO A 156 4.84 -2.00 12.75
C PRO A 156 4.82 -1.12 11.49
N TYR A 157 3.77 -0.30 11.36
CA TYR A 157 3.62 0.69 10.30
C TYR A 157 3.79 0.11 8.89
N SER A 158 3.24 -1.07 8.64
CA SER A 158 3.41 -1.78 7.39
C SER A 158 2.10 -2.18 6.72
N THR A 159 2.20 -2.54 5.44
CA THR A 159 1.11 -3.05 4.61
C THR A 159 1.54 -4.36 4.00
N ILE A 160 0.67 -5.35 4.02
CA ILE A 160 0.85 -6.63 3.36
C ILE A 160 -0.31 -6.92 2.41
N ILE A 161 -0.02 -7.50 1.25
CA ILE A 161 -1.00 -7.72 0.18
C ILE A 161 -0.98 -9.18 -0.24
N PHE A 162 -2.15 -9.78 -0.23
CA PHE A 162 -2.41 -11.13 -0.72
C PHE A 162 -3.40 -11.07 -1.88
N SER A 163 -3.29 -11.97 -2.84
CA SER A 163 -4.26 -12.08 -3.94
C SER A 163 -4.29 -13.49 -4.50
N ARG A 164 -5.50 -13.98 -4.81
CA ARG A 164 -5.77 -15.18 -5.58
C ARG A 164 -6.28 -14.79 -6.97
N ASN A 165 -5.43 -14.16 -7.76
CA ASN A 165 -5.79 -13.75 -9.10
C ASN A 165 -5.62 -14.93 -10.08
N ASP A 166 -6.71 -15.44 -10.63
CA ASP A 166 -6.68 -16.56 -11.57
C ASP A 166 -6.08 -16.19 -12.94
N PHE A 167 -5.99 -14.88 -13.26
CA PHE A 167 -5.43 -14.40 -14.53
C PHE A 167 -3.90 -14.35 -14.59
N LEU A 168 -3.21 -14.41 -13.46
CA LEU A 168 -1.74 -14.37 -13.43
C LEU A 168 -1.09 -15.76 -13.60
N LYS A 169 -1.87 -16.81 -13.79
CA LYS A 169 -1.35 -18.10 -14.26
C LYS A 169 -1.49 -18.13 -15.78
N PRO A 170 -0.41 -17.97 -16.57
CA PRO A 170 -0.49 -18.30 -17.97
C PRO A 170 -0.87 -19.78 -18.05
N GLU A 171 -2.07 -20.07 -18.58
CA GLU A 171 -2.39 -21.42 -18.99
C GLU A 171 -1.29 -21.86 -19.96
N GLY A 172 -0.51 -22.87 -19.52
CA GLY A 172 0.27 -23.71 -20.40
C GLY A 172 1.14 -23.05 -21.44
N THR A 173 2.19 -22.36 -21.06
CA THR A 173 3.34 -22.27 -21.97
C THR A 173 4.16 -23.54 -21.80
N VAL A 174 3.73 -24.59 -22.49
CA VAL A 174 4.61 -25.72 -22.82
C VAL A 174 5.56 -25.19 -23.90
N PHE A 175 6.82 -25.00 -23.54
CA PHE A 175 7.92 -24.92 -24.46
C PHE A 175 8.66 -26.26 -24.52
#